data_383d2ea79c49a80b1ea89ef07ea6661b
#
_entry.id   383d2ea79c49a80b1ea89ef07ea6661b
#
_cell.length_a   1.000
_cell.length_b   1.000
_cell.length_c   1.000
_cell.angle_alpha   90.00
_cell.angle_beta   90.00
_cell.angle_gamma   90.00
#
_symmetry.space_group_name_H-M   'P 1'
#
loop_
_entity.id
_entity.type
_entity.pdbx_description
1 polymer ?
#
loop_
_entity_poly.entity_id
_entity_poly.type
_entity_poly.pdbx_seq_one_letter_code
_entity_poly.pdbx_strand_id
1 'polypeptide(L)'
;MSQSLLLQLLLDDLVYEILTWVPVKSLIQFRCVSKSWYSTITSHKFIKTHLDRAKSSSNNNNDYLLYKSQRMSSSPNELCTVVHNSDRTLSEISRFQIPDYFVYIVGFCNGMFLSADDDSDHGHVVYLWNPSIRKYKKLPPSHFIHTFGPSDYCFTFGLAYHYQNNDYKILKLIYEYSPGEKVPPAEAEVYTLSTDSWRRFVISVESSSGSRPIGSVDCLNESSLLFFNGALHSIACSEDYKFILSFDVNDERFREILLPQNYLEGVSLLFEGLAVFKGSLTLFVFGEALADKSNLCHLWIWIMKEYGVVESWTKKTIQRKEAAEFFDCIVDSTVKGECYTFWSFWKLSFDPENLNKEIFRIPNAGCIINATNFVESLVLLDGINISQE
;
A
#
# COMPACT_ATOMS: atom_id res chain seq x y z
N MET A 1 -4.02 2.89 -49.58
CA MET A 1 -2.89 2.39 -48.78
C MET A 1 -2.27 1.21 -49.53
N SER A 2 -0.94 1.19 -49.72
CA SER A 2 -0.29 0.07 -50.39
C SER A 2 -0.33 -1.18 -49.50
N GLN A 3 -0.38 -2.35 -50.10
CA GLN A 3 -0.45 -3.64 -49.42
C GLN A 3 0.76 -3.88 -48.50
N SER A 4 1.92 -3.30 -48.83
CA SER A 4 3.12 -3.31 -47.98
C SER A 4 2.97 -2.49 -46.71
N LEU A 5 2.25 -1.36 -46.73
CA LEU A 5 2.01 -0.50 -45.57
C LEU A 5 1.04 -1.18 -44.60
N LEU A 6 0.03 -1.87 -45.10
CA LEU A 6 -0.91 -2.67 -44.31
C LEU A 6 -0.23 -3.86 -43.62
N LEU A 7 0.67 -4.56 -44.30
CA LEU A 7 1.48 -5.63 -43.71
C LEU A 7 2.42 -5.14 -42.63
N GLN A 8 3.02 -3.96 -42.80
CA GLN A 8 3.91 -3.38 -41.82
C GLN A 8 3.15 -2.92 -40.57
N LEU A 9 1.98 -2.30 -40.71
CA LEU A 9 1.08 -1.93 -39.59
C LEU A 9 0.60 -3.18 -38.83
N LEU A 10 0.24 -4.26 -39.51
CA LEU A 10 -0.14 -5.52 -38.87
C LEU A 10 1.01 -6.15 -38.08
N LEU A 11 2.25 -6.07 -38.62
CA LEU A 11 3.44 -6.54 -37.93
C LEU A 11 3.74 -5.70 -36.65
N ASP A 12 3.61 -4.39 -36.75
CA ASP A 12 3.84 -3.49 -35.63
C ASP A 12 2.79 -3.71 -34.49
N ASP A 13 1.52 -3.94 -34.85
CA ASP A 13 0.46 -4.26 -33.88
C ASP A 13 0.70 -5.62 -33.21
N LEU A 14 1.13 -6.64 -33.96
CA LEU A 14 1.48 -7.95 -33.40
C LEU A 14 2.69 -7.85 -32.46
N VAL A 15 3.72 -7.10 -32.83
CA VAL A 15 4.89 -6.86 -32.01
C VAL A 15 4.48 -6.13 -30.71
N TYR A 16 3.64 -5.08 -30.83
CA TYR A 16 3.11 -4.38 -29.67
C TYR A 16 2.41 -5.34 -28.71
N GLU A 17 1.50 -6.18 -29.24
CA GLU A 17 0.77 -7.16 -28.45
C GLU A 17 1.70 -8.15 -27.74
N ILE A 18 2.68 -8.72 -28.45
CA ILE A 18 3.66 -9.64 -27.88
C ILE A 18 4.46 -8.97 -26.75
N LEU A 19 4.96 -7.75 -27.00
CA LEU A 19 5.76 -7.02 -26.01
C LEU A 19 4.99 -6.77 -24.72
N THR A 20 3.67 -6.59 -24.75
CA THR A 20 2.87 -6.37 -23.54
C THR A 20 2.80 -7.60 -22.62
N TRP A 21 3.18 -8.79 -23.07
CA TRP A 21 3.27 -10.01 -22.28
C TRP A 21 4.69 -10.32 -21.77
N VAL A 22 5.67 -9.54 -22.23
CA VAL A 22 7.07 -9.77 -21.88
C VAL A 22 7.38 -9.20 -20.49
N PRO A 23 8.09 -9.94 -19.61
CA PRO A 23 8.50 -9.43 -18.30
C PRO A 23 9.31 -8.13 -18.39
N VAL A 24 9.16 -7.26 -17.40
CA VAL A 24 9.81 -5.94 -17.35
C VAL A 24 11.32 -6.03 -17.57
N LYS A 25 12.00 -7.00 -16.95
CA LYS A 25 13.45 -7.21 -17.11
C LYS A 25 13.86 -7.38 -18.57
N SER A 26 13.09 -8.15 -19.34
CA SER A 26 13.34 -8.36 -20.77
C SER A 26 13.01 -7.12 -21.60
N LEU A 27 11.93 -6.42 -21.27
CA LEU A 27 11.56 -5.16 -21.93
C LEU A 27 12.64 -4.08 -21.80
N ILE A 28 13.28 -3.99 -20.64
CA ILE A 28 14.42 -3.08 -20.45
C ILE A 28 15.56 -3.40 -21.42
N GLN A 29 15.85 -4.68 -21.65
CA GLN A 29 16.86 -5.09 -22.63
C GLN A 29 16.38 -4.84 -24.06
N PHE A 30 15.12 -5.10 -24.37
CA PHE A 30 14.55 -4.94 -25.70
C PHE A 30 14.49 -3.49 -26.18
N ARG A 31 14.55 -2.51 -25.29
CA ARG A 31 14.71 -1.10 -25.66
C ARG A 31 15.95 -0.83 -26.53
N CYS A 32 16.97 -1.68 -26.45
CA CYS A 32 18.21 -1.54 -27.19
C CYS A 32 18.13 -2.16 -28.60
N VAL A 33 17.06 -2.90 -28.93
CA VAL A 33 16.94 -3.63 -30.23
C VAL A 33 16.74 -2.68 -31.41
N SER A 34 15.85 -1.69 -31.26
CA SER A 34 15.58 -0.70 -32.29
C SER A 34 14.98 0.59 -31.73
N LYS A 35 15.05 1.68 -32.50
CA LYS A 35 14.39 2.96 -32.15
C LYS A 35 12.87 2.81 -32.04
N SER A 36 12.25 1.95 -32.86
CA SER A 36 10.82 1.68 -32.82
C SER A 36 10.44 1.00 -31.50
N TRP A 37 11.16 -0.06 -31.11
CA TRP A 37 10.93 -0.75 -29.85
C TRP A 37 11.16 0.16 -28.63
N TYR A 38 12.22 0.96 -28.67
CA TYR A 38 12.46 1.97 -27.64
C TYR A 38 11.26 2.91 -27.50
N SER A 39 10.80 3.51 -28.60
CA SER A 39 9.67 4.44 -28.59
C SER A 39 8.37 3.76 -28.11
N THR A 40 8.14 2.52 -28.50
CA THR A 40 6.97 1.76 -28.05
C THR A 40 7.02 1.51 -26.56
N ILE A 41 8.10 0.91 -26.05
CA ILE A 41 8.24 0.49 -24.65
C ILE A 41 8.24 1.69 -23.68
N THR A 42 8.74 2.85 -24.11
CA THR A 42 8.76 4.08 -23.29
C THR A 42 7.48 4.90 -23.38
N SER A 43 6.58 4.55 -24.30
CA SER A 43 5.33 5.30 -24.44
C SER A 43 4.39 5.10 -23.25
N HIS A 44 3.73 6.18 -22.82
CA HIS A 44 2.73 6.12 -21.74
C HIS A 44 1.63 5.10 -21.99
N LYS A 45 1.19 4.97 -23.26
CA LYS A 45 0.16 3.99 -23.66
C LYS A 45 0.64 2.56 -23.40
N PHE A 46 1.88 2.26 -23.77
CA PHE A 46 2.45 0.91 -23.59
C PHE A 46 2.62 0.59 -22.10
N ILE A 47 3.21 1.52 -21.33
CA ILE A 47 3.43 1.37 -19.88
C ILE A 47 2.11 1.06 -19.18
N LYS A 48 1.04 1.80 -19.52
CA LYS A 48 -0.29 1.55 -18.98
C LYS A 48 -0.84 0.18 -19.37
N THR A 49 -0.80 -0.16 -20.67
CA THR A 49 -1.32 -1.45 -21.15
C THR A 49 -0.59 -2.63 -20.52
N HIS A 50 0.74 -2.52 -20.38
CA HIS A 50 1.55 -3.55 -19.74
C HIS A 50 1.18 -3.72 -18.26
N LEU A 51 1.02 -2.61 -17.53
CA LEU A 51 0.62 -2.64 -16.13
C LEU A 51 -0.79 -3.25 -15.94
N ASP A 52 -1.75 -2.88 -16.78
CA ASP A 52 -3.12 -3.42 -16.72
C ASP A 52 -3.13 -4.94 -16.99
N ARG A 53 -2.29 -5.42 -17.89
CA ARG A 53 -2.10 -6.86 -18.14
C ARG A 53 -1.41 -7.57 -16.99
N ALA A 54 -0.37 -6.99 -16.44
CA ALA A 54 0.33 -7.56 -15.29
C ALA A 54 -0.63 -7.76 -14.10
N LYS A 55 -1.52 -6.80 -13.84
CA LYS A 55 -2.58 -6.91 -12.83
C LYS A 55 -3.57 -8.04 -13.14
N SER A 56 -4.02 -8.13 -14.39
CA SER A 56 -4.98 -9.15 -14.80
C SER A 56 -4.39 -10.56 -14.73
N SER A 57 -3.09 -10.68 -14.97
CA SER A 57 -2.37 -11.97 -14.91
C SER A 57 -2.11 -12.40 -13.46
N SER A 58 -1.87 -11.47 -12.54
CA SER A 58 -1.71 -11.75 -11.10
C SER A 58 -2.98 -12.37 -10.50
N ASN A 59 -4.16 -12.05 -11.05
CA ASN A 59 -5.41 -12.66 -10.63
C ASN A 59 -5.51 -14.16 -10.99
N ASN A 60 -4.65 -14.67 -11.86
CA ASN A 60 -4.86 -15.99 -12.46
C ASN A 60 -3.99 -17.13 -11.94
N ASN A 61 -2.87 -16.96 -11.23
CA ASN A 61 -2.17 -18.11 -10.60
C ASN A 61 -0.82 -17.83 -9.90
N ASN A 62 -0.17 -16.69 -10.04
CA ASN A 62 1.13 -16.45 -9.42
C ASN A 62 1.06 -15.22 -8.51
N ASP A 63 0.81 -15.47 -7.24
CA ASP A 63 0.89 -14.43 -6.21
C ASP A 63 2.38 -14.14 -5.94
N TYR A 64 2.92 -13.14 -6.62
CA TYR A 64 4.23 -12.61 -6.28
C TYR A 64 4.11 -11.73 -5.04
N LEU A 65 4.89 -12.06 -4.04
CA LEU A 65 5.01 -11.26 -2.82
C LEU A 65 6.38 -10.60 -2.79
N LEU A 66 6.38 -9.30 -2.55
CA LEU A 66 7.58 -8.53 -2.30
C LEU A 66 7.65 -8.22 -0.81
N TYR A 67 8.79 -8.47 -0.18
CA TYR A 67 8.98 -8.12 1.22
C TYR A 67 10.32 -7.42 1.45
N LYS A 68 10.32 -6.48 2.39
CA LYS A 68 11.52 -5.85 2.93
C LYS A 68 12.00 -6.65 4.14
N SER A 69 13.23 -7.10 4.10
CA SER A 69 13.88 -7.84 5.18
C SER A 69 14.98 -7.01 5.80
N GLN A 70 15.01 -6.96 7.12
CA GLN A 70 16.13 -6.42 7.88
C GLN A 70 16.78 -7.56 8.67
N ARG A 71 18.06 -7.80 8.45
CA ARG A 71 18.81 -8.73 9.28
C ARG A 71 19.21 -8.04 10.59
N MET A 72 19.18 -8.78 11.69
CA MET A 72 19.61 -8.26 12.98
C MET A 72 21.05 -7.78 12.92
N SER A 73 21.28 -6.57 13.39
CA SER A 73 22.57 -5.88 13.57
C SER A 73 23.55 -5.92 12.40
N SER A 74 23.73 -4.80 11.74
CA SER A 74 24.76 -4.47 10.72
C SER A 74 24.61 -5.02 9.29
N SER A 75 23.55 -5.71 8.95
CA SER A 75 23.32 -6.11 7.55
C SER A 75 22.43 -5.09 6.83
N PRO A 76 22.74 -4.78 5.58
CA PRO A 76 21.95 -3.83 4.80
C PRO A 76 20.50 -4.32 4.64
N ASN A 77 19.57 -3.38 4.48
CA ASN A 77 18.19 -3.67 4.14
C ASN A 77 18.12 -4.42 2.80
N GLU A 78 17.32 -5.46 2.73
CA GLU A 78 17.15 -6.26 1.52
C GLU A 78 15.69 -6.25 1.06
N LEU A 79 15.49 -6.21 -0.23
CA LEU A 79 14.21 -6.46 -0.87
C LEU A 79 14.23 -7.82 -1.54
N CYS A 80 13.24 -8.63 -1.24
CA CYS A 80 13.14 -9.98 -1.75
C CYS A 80 11.80 -10.18 -2.43
N THR A 81 11.83 -10.77 -3.63
CA THR A 81 10.64 -11.21 -4.34
C THR A 81 10.52 -12.71 -4.23
N VAL A 82 9.38 -13.18 -3.80
CA VAL A 82 9.04 -14.60 -3.72
C VAL A 82 7.77 -14.89 -4.50
N VAL A 83 7.63 -16.11 -4.97
CA VAL A 83 6.40 -16.61 -5.58
C VAL A 83 5.80 -17.69 -4.70
N HIS A 84 4.48 -17.67 -4.60
CA HIS A 84 3.72 -18.73 -3.96
C HIS A 84 3.54 -19.89 -4.95
N ASN A 85 4.10 -21.03 -4.62
CA ASN A 85 4.00 -22.23 -5.46
C ASN A 85 2.65 -22.95 -5.28
N SER A 86 2.31 -23.81 -6.22
CA SER A 86 1.11 -24.65 -6.15
C SER A 86 1.11 -25.64 -4.98
N ASP A 87 2.28 -26.01 -4.47
CA ASP A 87 2.47 -26.86 -3.29
C ASP A 87 2.48 -26.06 -1.98
N ARG A 88 2.11 -24.76 -2.04
CA ARG A 88 2.07 -23.83 -0.92
C ARG A 88 3.44 -23.49 -0.30
N THR A 89 4.51 -23.78 -1.00
CA THR A 89 5.85 -23.30 -0.62
C THR A 89 6.14 -21.93 -1.23
N LEU A 90 7.10 -21.20 -0.63
CA LEU A 90 7.58 -19.93 -1.18
C LEU A 90 8.95 -20.14 -1.82
N SER A 91 9.06 -19.81 -3.10
CA SER A 91 10.34 -19.79 -3.81
C SER A 91 10.83 -18.37 -3.96
N GLU A 92 12.08 -18.13 -3.57
CA GLU A 92 12.73 -16.84 -3.79
C GLU A 92 13.08 -16.68 -5.27
N ILE A 93 12.64 -15.57 -5.88
CA ILE A 93 12.93 -15.24 -7.28
C ILE A 93 14.11 -14.30 -7.35
N SER A 94 14.13 -13.28 -6.51
CA SER A 94 15.18 -12.29 -6.50
C SER A 94 15.41 -11.70 -5.12
N ARG A 95 16.65 -11.30 -4.87
CA ARG A 95 17.06 -10.58 -3.66
C ARG A 95 18.06 -9.51 -4.05
N PHE A 96 17.91 -8.31 -3.53
CA PHE A 96 18.88 -7.25 -3.72
C PHE A 96 18.90 -6.30 -2.52
N GLN A 97 20.05 -5.70 -2.31
CA GLN A 97 20.23 -4.69 -1.28
C GLN A 97 19.55 -3.40 -1.72
N ILE A 98 18.95 -2.71 -0.78
CA ILE A 98 18.36 -1.39 -0.98
C ILE A 98 19.14 -0.36 -0.17
N PRO A 99 19.24 0.88 -0.64
CA PRO A 99 19.93 1.94 0.09
C PRO A 99 19.35 2.14 1.49
N ASP A 100 20.20 2.46 2.45
CA ASP A 100 19.80 2.61 3.85
C ASP A 100 18.81 3.75 4.06
N TYR A 101 18.81 4.76 3.19
CA TYR A 101 17.83 5.85 3.20
C TYR A 101 16.41 5.44 2.79
N PHE A 102 16.17 4.21 2.30
CA PHE A 102 14.81 3.66 2.16
C PHE A 102 14.35 3.00 3.46
N VAL A 103 14.38 3.77 4.57
CA VAL A 103 14.15 3.23 5.91
C VAL A 103 12.71 2.76 6.08
N TYR A 104 11.75 3.61 5.76
CA TYR A 104 10.33 3.31 5.94
C TYR A 104 9.61 3.23 4.60
N ILE A 105 9.00 2.07 4.30
CA ILE A 105 8.03 1.97 3.21
C ILE A 105 6.68 2.40 3.79
N VAL A 106 6.20 3.54 3.31
CA VAL A 106 4.99 4.20 3.82
C VAL A 106 3.81 4.12 2.84
N GLY A 107 3.97 3.38 1.76
CA GLY A 107 2.90 3.13 0.80
C GLY A 107 3.38 2.35 -0.41
N PHE A 108 2.45 1.65 -1.04
CA PHE A 108 2.70 1.04 -2.34
C PHE A 108 1.43 1.05 -3.19
N CYS A 109 1.60 1.12 -4.48
CA CYS A 109 0.52 1.07 -5.44
C CYS A 109 1.06 0.67 -6.81
N ASN A 110 0.46 -0.34 -7.45
CA ASN A 110 0.76 -0.71 -8.82
C ASN A 110 2.25 -0.91 -9.12
N GLY A 111 2.96 -1.63 -8.27
CA GLY A 111 4.39 -1.92 -8.41
C GLY A 111 5.32 -0.76 -8.03
N MET A 112 4.77 0.34 -7.58
CA MET A 112 5.52 1.48 -7.06
C MET A 112 5.50 1.50 -5.54
N PHE A 113 6.61 1.92 -4.94
CA PHE A 113 6.78 2.09 -3.51
C PHE A 113 7.02 3.55 -3.16
N LEU A 114 6.43 3.95 -2.06
CA LEU A 114 6.70 5.21 -1.41
C LEU A 114 7.56 4.94 -0.17
N SER A 115 8.74 5.54 -0.13
CA SER A 115 9.61 5.50 1.04
C SER A 115 9.79 6.90 1.60
N ALA A 116 9.72 7.02 2.91
CA ALA A 116 10.06 8.24 3.62
C ALA A 116 11.26 7.99 4.52
N ASP A 117 12.15 8.97 4.57
CA ASP A 117 13.27 9.03 5.50
C ASP A 117 13.05 10.20 6.45
N ASP A 118 13.35 9.99 7.72
CA ASP A 118 13.25 11.04 8.74
C ASP A 118 14.58 11.79 8.80
N ASP A 119 14.71 12.80 7.97
CA ASP A 119 15.86 13.72 8.05
C ASP A 119 15.56 14.76 9.13
N SER A 120 16.19 14.60 10.29
CA SER A 120 16.00 15.46 11.46
C SER A 120 16.22 16.95 11.21
N ASP A 121 16.99 17.32 10.18
CA ASP A 121 17.36 18.70 9.88
C ASP A 121 16.49 19.36 8.80
N HIS A 122 15.89 18.55 7.90
CA HIS A 122 15.22 19.07 6.69
C HIS A 122 13.79 18.54 6.51
N GLY A 123 13.27 17.76 7.46
CA GLY A 123 12.00 17.07 7.35
C GLY A 123 12.07 15.78 6.54
N HIS A 124 10.93 15.14 6.34
CA HIS A 124 10.90 13.88 5.63
C HIS A 124 11.33 14.01 4.18
N VAL A 125 12.37 13.30 3.81
CA VAL A 125 12.75 13.11 2.41
C VAL A 125 11.95 11.94 1.86
N VAL A 126 11.21 12.19 0.80
CA VAL A 126 10.30 11.20 0.22
C VAL A 126 10.85 10.72 -1.12
N TYR A 127 10.83 9.41 -1.30
CA TYR A 127 11.26 8.75 -2.52
C TYR A 127 10.13 7.92 -3.10
N LEU A 128 9.88 8.09 -4.39
CA LEU A 128 9.05 7.20 -5.18
C LEU A 128 9.96 6.20 -5.90
N TRP A 129 9.74 4.92 -5.69
CA TRP A 129 10.66 3.88 -6.13
C TRP A 129 9.96 2.76 -6.90
N ASN A 130 10.59 2.31 -8.00
CA ASN A 130 10.17 1.15 -8.76
C ASN A 130 11.19 0.02 -8.65
N PRO A 131 10.93 -1.04 -7.91
CA PRO A 131 11.84 -2.16 -7.75
C PRO A 131 12.01 -2.99 -9.04
N SER A 132 10.99 -3.05 -9.92
CA SER A 132 11.06 -3.83 -11.17
C SER A 132 12.21 -3.37 -12.08
N ILE A 133 12.49 -2.08 -12.08
CA ILE A 133 13.52 -1.45 -12.92
C ILE A 133 14.66 -0.86 -12.10
N ARG A 134 14.61 -0.99 -10.77
CA ARG A 134 15.61 -0.46 -9.82
C ARG A 134 15.83 1.04 -9.99
N LYS A 135 14.77 1.81 -10.17
CA LYS A 135 14.82 3.26 -10.32
C LYS A 135 14.00 3.94 -9.27
N TYR A 136 14.48 5.10 -8.85
CA TYR A 136 13.75 5.95 -7.91
C TYR A 136 13.72 7.40 -8.36
N LYS A 137 12.82 8.15 -7.77
CA LYS A 137 12.71 9.60 -7.88
C LYS A 137 12.66 10.18 -6.47
N LYS A 138 13.60 11.05 -6.14
CA LYS A 138 13.50 11.89 -4.95
C LYS A 138 12.48 12.99 -5.24
N LEU A 139 11.50 13.13 -4.37
CA LEU A 139 10.46 14.13 -4.53
C LEU A 139 10.94 15.52 -4.08
N PRO A 140 10.40 16.60 -4.65
CA PRO A 140 10.67 17.94 -4.15
C PRO A 140 10.22 18.09 -2.70
N PRO A 141 10.84 19.00 -1.93
CA PRO A 141 10.44 19.24 -0.55
C PRO A 141 8.95 19.60 -0.45
N SER A 142 8.29 19.07 0.56
CA SER A 142 6.93 19.44 0.93
C SER A 142 6.91 20.88 1.48
N HIS A 143 5.77 21.57 1.37
CA HIS A 143 5.63 22.94 1.92
C HIS A 143 5.61 22.97 3.44
N PHE A 144 5.30 21.84 4.08
CA PHE A 144 5.43 21.68 5.51
C PHE A 144 6.90 21.51 5.89
N ILE A 145 7.67 22.58 5.71
CA ILE A 145 8.99 22.73 6.28
C ILE A 145 8.80 23.14 7.73
N HIS A 146 9.43 22.42 8.64
CA HIS A 146 9.33 22.55 10.08
C HIS A 146 9.23 23.99 10.61
N THR A 147 8.03 24.45 10.86
CA THR A 147 7.77 25.57 11.79
C THR A 147 7.57 25.07 13.23
N PHE A 148 7.65 23.76 13.44
CA PHE A 148 7.26 23.10 14.69
C PHE A 148 8.40 22.24 15.21
N GLY A 149 8.57 22.17 16.53
CA GLY A 149 9.60 21.36 17.16
C GLY A 149 9.44 19.87 16.80
N PRO A 150 10.52 19.08 16.80
CA PRO A 150 10.53 17.73 16.24
C PRO A 150 9.73 16.67 17.00
N SER A 151 9.07 16.98 18.11
CA SER A 151 8.55 15.96 19.02
C SER A 151 7.04 15.70 18.98
N ASP A 152 6.23 16.57 18.34
CA ASP A 152 4.79 16.54 18.55
C ASP A 152 3.95 16.26 17.31
N TYR A 153 4.57 16.15 16.12
CA TYR A 153 3.84 15.92 14.86
C TYR A 153 4.03 14.51 14.32
N CYS A 154 2.90 13.91 13.98
CA CYS A 154 2.84 12.64 13.27
C CYS A 154 2.56 12.87 11.79
N PHE A 155 3.12 12.01 10.94
CA PHE A 155 2.93 12.05 9.50
C PHE A 155 2.41 10.70 9.01
N THR A 156 1.39 10.76 8.16
CA THR A 156 0.89 9.57 7.47
C THR A 156 0.90 9.81 5.98
N PHE A 157 1.37 8.82 5.23
CA PHE A 157 1.49 8.88 3.79
C PHE A 157 0.62 7.83 3.11
N GLY A 158 0.16 8.14 1.89
CA GLY A 158 -0.47 7.18 1.02
C GLY A 158 -0.08 7.39 -0.42
N LEU A 159 0.18 6.29 -1.12
CA LEU A 159 0.44 6.28 -2.56
C LEU A 159 -0.79 5.76 -3.29
N ALA A 160 -1.27 6.51 -4.26
CA ALA A 160 -2.44 6.19 -5.04
C ALA A 160 -2.21 6.35 -6.53
N TYR A 161 -3.02 5.64 -7.32
CA TYR A 161 -3.02 5.73 -8.77
C TYR A 161 -4.33 6.35 -9.27
N HIS A 162 -4.20 7.42 -10.03
CA HIS A 162 -5.30 8.13 -10.68
C HIS A 162 -5.58 7.53 -12.05
N TYR A 163 -6.58 6.66 -12.13
CA TYR A 163 -6.86 5.86 -13.33
C TYR A 163 -7.22 6.68 -14.57
N GLN A 164 -7.93 7.81 -14.40
CA GLN A 164 -8.35 8.65 -15.52
C GLN A 164 -7.17 9.33 -16.21
N ASN A 165 -6.22 9.84 -15.43
CA ASN A 165 -5.09 10.59 -15.95
C ASN A 165 -3.84 9.73 -16.10
N ASN A 166 -3.88 8.45 -15.71
CA ASN A 166 -2.73 7.55 -15.70
C ASN A 166 -1.53 8.14 -14.92
N ASP A 167 -1.79 8.61 -13.71
CA ASP A 167 -0.85 9.35 -12.89
C ASP A 167 -0.79 8.81 -11.47
N TYR A 168 0.28 9.13 -10.74
CA TYR A 168 0.41 8.80 -9.32
C TYR A 168 0.22 10.05 -8.47
N LYS A 169 -0.51 9.88 -7.39
CA LYS A 169 -0.68 10.90 -6.36
C LYS A 169 -0.21 10.38 -5.01
N ILE A 170 0.37 11.26 -4.23
CA ILE A 170 0.79 10.97 -2.86
C ILE A 170 0.05 11.94 -1.96
N LEU A 171 -0.70 11.41 -1.01
CA LEU A 171 -1.30 12.17 0.06
C LEU A 171 -0.37 12.13 1.27
N LYS A 172 -0.05 13.28 1.82
CA LYS A 172 0.64 13.46 3.10
C LYS A 172 -0.33 14.12 4.07
N LEU A 173 -0.60 13.47 5.19
CA LEU A 173 -1.39 14.01 6.29
C LEU A 173 -0.46 14.30 7.46
N ILE A 174 -0.72 15.42 8.13
CA ILE A 174 0.07 15.90 9.26
C ILE A 174 -0.88 16.23 10.38
N TYR A 175 -0.61 15.70 11.56
CA TYR A 175 -1.42 15.95 12.75
C TYR A 175 -0.54 15.96 13.99
N GLU A 176 -0.99 16.69 15.01
CA GLU A 176 -0.34 16.74 16.31
C GLU A 176 -0.92 15.63 17.20
N TYR A 177 -0.04 14.90 17.87
CA TYR A 177 -0.45 13.88 18.82
C TYR A 177 -0.18 14.35 20.25
N SER A 178 -1.19 14.91 20.90
CA SER A 178 -1.14 15.36 22.30
C SER A 178 -2.31 14.78 23.09
N PRO A 179 -2.14 13.62 23.75
CA PRO A 179 -3.22 12.98 24.47
C PRO A 179 -3.79 13.88 25.58
N GLY A 180 -5.08 14.19 25.50
CA GLY A 180 -5.79 14.99 26.50
C GLY A 180 -5.72 16.51 26.31
N GLU A 181 -5.06 17.01 25.28
CA GLU A 181 -5.03 18.42 24.91
C GLU A 181 -5.85 18.67 23.62
N LYS A 182 -6.31 19.92 23.45
CA LYS A 182 -6.97 20.32 22.22
C LYS A 182 -5.91 20.59 21.16
N VAL A 183 -5.82 19.71 20.17
CA VAL A 183 -4.87 19.79 19.07
C VAL A 183 -5.42 20.58 17.88
N PRO A 184 -4.57 21.19 17.05
CA PRO A 184 -5.00 21.79 15.80
C PRO A 184 -5.51 20.71 14.84
N PRO A 185 -6.41 21.07 13.90
CA PRO A 185 -6.88 20.14 12.87
C PRO A 185 -5.72 19.63 12.02
N ALA A 186 -5.82 18.36 11.60
CA ALA A 186 -4.86 17.78 10.66
C ALA A 186 -4.82 18.56 9.36
N GLU A 187 -3.64 18.65 8.77
CA GLU A 187 -3.41 19.31 7.48
C GLU A 187 -3.01 18.28 6.41
N ALA A 188 -3.24 18.62 5.15
CA ALA A 188 -2.97 17.73 4.02
C ALA A 188 -2.16 18.40 2.92
N GLU A 189 -1.30 17.62 2.28
CA GLU A 189 -0.67 17.96 1.00
C GLU A 189 -0.84 16.80 0.02
N VAL A 190 -1.07 17.15 -1.24
CA VAL A 190 -1.11 16.20 -2.36
C VAL A 190 0.03 16.49 -3.31
N TYR A 191 0.85 15.49 -3.57
CA TYR A 191 1.84 15.49 -4.65
C TYR A 191 1.26 14.81 -5.88
N THR A 192 1.54 15.35 -7.05
CA THR A 192 1.16 14.78 -8.34
C THR A 192 2.43 14.53 -9.17
N LEU A 193 2.61 13.29 -9.63
CA LEU A 193 3.85 12.87 -10.30
C LEU A 193 4.06 13.61 -11.63
N SER A 194 3.01 13.78 -12.42
CA SER A 194 3.09 14.46 -13.73
C SER A 194 3.45 15.94 -13.65
N THR A 195 3.07 16.61 -12.55
CA THR A 195 3.38 18.04 -12.32
C THR A 195 4.63 18.25 -11.47
N ASP A 196 5.15 17.16 -10.88
CA ASP A 196 6.31 17.15 -9.97
C ASP A 196 6.21 18.20 -8.85
N SER A 197 5.04 18.35 -8.27
CA SER A 197 4.79 19.41 -7.29
C SER A 197 3.80 18.98 -6.20
N TRP A 198 4.00 19.56 -5.01
CA TRP A 198 3.09 19.46 -3.87
C TRP A 198 2.07 20.60 -3.93
N ARG A 199 0.87 20.33 -3.43
CA ARG A 199 -0.21 21.30 -3.26
C ARG A 199 -0.87 21.09 -1.90
N ARG A 200 -1.00 22.18 -1.13
CA ARG A 200 -1.74 22.15 0.14
C ARG A 200 -3.22 21.91 -0.09
N PHE A 201 -3.81 21.19 0.81
CA PHE A 201 -5.20 20.78 0.76
C PHE A 201 -5.87 21.03 2.09
N VAL A 202 -7.10 21.55 2.07
CA VAL A 202 -7.91 21.71 3.28
C VAL A 202 -8.68 20.41 3.49
N ILE A 203 -8.56 19.81 4.67
CA ILE A 203 -9.35 18.66 5.04
C ILE A 203 -10.77 19.14 5.36
N SER A 204 -11.67 18.96 4.41
CA SER A 204 -13.10 19.16 4.61
C SER A 204 -13.78 17.83 4.34
N VAL A 205 -14.29 17.19 5.39
CA VAL A 205 -14.87 15.85 5.30
C VAL A 205 -16.38 15.94 5.04
N GLU A 206 -16.83 15.35 3.95
CA GLU A 206 -18.25 15.19 3.65
C GLU A 206 -18.80 14.05 4.52
N SER A 207 -19.78 14.37 5.38
CA SER A 207 -20.44 13.37 6.23
C SER A 207 -21.45 12.55 5.42
N SER A 208 -21.39 11.24 5.57
CA SER A 208 -22.34 10.30 4.94
C SER A 208 -23.77 10.44 5.46
N SER A 209 -23.97 11.01 6.66
CA SER A 209 -25.29 11.23 7.27
C SER A 209 -25.97 12.55 6.87
N GLY A 210 -25.26 13.43 6.16
CA GLY A 210 -25.80 14.72 5.71
C GLY A 210 -26.11 15.72 6.82
N SER A 211 -25.89 15.38 8.09
CA SER A 211 -26.39 16.16 9.24
C SER A 211 -25.41 17.21 9.74
N ARG A 212 -24.11 17.03 9.58
CA ARG A 212 -23.06 18.02 9.91
C ARG A 212 -21.80 17.73 9.12
N PRO A 213 -21.09 18.74 8.57
CA PRO A 213 -19.72 18.53 8.12
C PRO A 213 -18.87 18.15 9.34
N ILE A 214 -18.01 17.14 9.20
CA ILE A 214 -17.02 16.81 10.21
C ILE A 214 -16.06 17.99 10.27
N GLY A 215 -15.98 18.65 11.41
CA GLY A 215 -15.23 19.90 11.54
C GLY A 215 -13.74 19.73 11.43
N SER A 216 -13.17 18.68 12.03
CA SER A 216 -11.73 18.44 12.07
C SER A 216 -11.43 16.93 12.14
N VAL A 217 -10.26 16.57 11.69
CA VAL A 217 -9.62 15.28 11.95
C VAL A 217 -8.55 15.54 12.99
N ASP A 218 -8.64 14.89 14.14
CA ASP A 218 -7.76 15.17 15.28
C ASP A 218 -6.63 14.14 15.37
N CYS A 219 -6.91 12.89 15.01
CA CYS A 219 -5.89 11.85 14.96
C CYS A 219 -6.15 10.84 13.83
N LEU A 220 -5.08 10.16 13.45
CA LEU A 220 -5.08 9.10 12.44
C LEU A 220 -4.41 7.85 13.02
N ASN A 221 -4.80 6.68 12.52
CA ASN A 221 -4.02 5.49 12.78
C ASN A 221 -2.62 5.66 12.16
N GLU A 222 -1.56 5.32 12.90
CA GLU A 222 -0.16 5.49 12.49
C GLU A 222 0.24 4.66 11.26
N SER A 223 -0.61 3.72 10.82
CA SER A 223 -0.36 2.93 9.63
C SER A 223 -0.43 3.80 8.36
N SER A 224 0.29 3.39 7.32
CA SER A 224 0.19 4.00 6.00
C SER A 224 -1.24 3.95 5.46
N LEU A 225 -1.62 4.95 4.65
CA LEU A 225 -2.96 4.99 4.04
C LEU A 225 -3.14 3.83 3.06
N LEU A 226 -4.25 3.13 3.20
CA LEU A 226 -4.61 2.00 2.34
C LEU A 226 -5.24 2.50 1.03
N PHE A 227 -4.63 2.18 -0.12
CA PHE A 227 -5.23 2.48 -1.42
C PHE A 227 -6.19 1.36 -1.84
N PHE A 228 -7.45 1.69 -1.95
CA PHE A 228 -8.51 0.78 -2.39
C PHE A 228 -9.62 1.54 -3.11
N ASN A 229 -10.22 0.95 -4.14
CA ASN A 229 -11.37 1.47 -4.88
C ASN A 229 -11.23 2.95 -5.33
N GLY A 230 -10.03 3.35 -5.74
CA GLY A 230 -9.76 4.72 -6.20
C GLY A 230 -9.59 5.76 -5.09
N ALA A 231 -9.53 5.33 -3.83
CA ALA A 231 -9.38 6.21 -2.68
C ALA A 231 -8.30 5.71 -1.70
N LEU A 232 -7.76 6.62 -0.90
CA LEU A 232 -6.86 6.34 0.21
C LEU A 232 -7.64 6.36 1.52
N HIS A 233 -7.44 5.34 2.37
CA HIS A 233 -8.20 5.13 3.60
C HIS A 233 -7.31 5.07 4.82
N SER A 234 -7.80 5.64 5.94
CA SER A 234 -7.23 5.47 7.28
C SER A 234 -8.35 5.50 8.32
N ILE A 235 -8.13 4.85 9.45
CA ILE A 235 -8.97 5.07 10.62
C ILE A 235 -8.60 6.45 11.19
N ALA A 236 -9.59 7.28 11.39
CA ALA A 236 -9.45 8.64 11.90
C ALA A 236 -10.36 8.85 13.10
N CYS A 237 -10.00 9.80 13.95
CA CYS A 237 -10.87 10.28 15.02
C CYS A 237 -11.14 11.78 14.89
N SER A 238 -12.34 12.16 15.31
CA SER A 238 -12.76 13.54 15.46
C SER A 238 -13.52 13.64 16.77
N GLU A 239 -13.05 14.54 17.68
CA GLU A 239 -13.60 14.69 19.03
C GLU A 239 -13.82 13.33 19.74
N ASP A 240 -15.05 12.81 19.73
CA ASP A 240 -15.43 11.64 20.53
C ASP A 240 -15.69 10.36 19.71
N TYR A 241 -15.53 10.39 18.37
CA TYR A 241 -15.84 9.21 17.56
C TYR A 241 -14.80 8.90 16.50
N LYS A 242 -14.72 7.61 16.17
CA LYS A 242 -13.85 7.08 15.12
C LYS A 242 -14.64 6.78 13.85
N PHE A 243 -13.98 6.98 12.71
CA PHE A 243 -14.53 6.70 11.38
C PHE A 243 -13.40 6.33 10.42
N ILE A 244 -13.71 5.91 9.22
CA ILE A 244 -12.72 5.73 8.15
C ILE A 244 -12.71 7.01 7.32
N LEU A 245 -11.59 7.72 7.36
CA LEU A 245 -11.31 8.83 6.46
C LEU A 245 -10.96 8.26 5.10
N SER A 246 -11.69 8.66 4.06
CA SER A 246 -11.48 8.28 2.68
C SER A 246 -11.14 9.51 1.84
N PHE A 247 -10.01 9.49 1.14
CA PHE A 247 -9.63 10.53 0.18
C PHE A 247 -9.77 9.98 -1.25
N ASP A 248 -10.77 10.43 -1.97
CA ASP A 248 -10.97 10.07 -3.38
C ASP A 248 -9.90 10.74 -4.25
N VAL A 249 -9.19 9.94 -5.03
CA VAL A 249 -8.04 10.39 -5.82
C VAL A 249 -8.47 11.15 -7.08
N ASN A 250 -9.70 10.93 -7.57
CA ASN A 250 -10.19 11.53 -8.80
C ASN A 250 -10.74 12.95 -8.59
N ASP A 251 -11.62 13.12 -7.59
CA ASP A 251 -12.20 14.41 -7.26
C ASP A 251 -11.49 15.15 -6.12
N GLU A 252 -10.50 14.49 -5.49
CA GLU A 252 -9.68 15.02 -4.41
C GLU A 252 -10.51 15.51 -3.22
N ARG A 253 -11.51 14.73 -2.83
CA ARG A 253 -12.38 15.03 -1.70
C ARG A 253 -12.21 14.03 -0.58
N PHE A 254 -12.30 14.54 0.63
CA PHE A 254 -12.38 13.71 1.83
C PHE A 254 -13.83 13.35 2.14
N ARG A 255 -14.06 12.07 2.43
CA ARG A 255 -15.36 11.52 2.80
C ARG A 255 -15.23 10.67 4.05
N GLU A 256 -16.31 10.60 4.79
CA GLU A 256 -16.48 9.69 5.90
C GLU A 256 -17.05 8.36 5.41
N ILE A 257 -16.49 7.26 5.89
CA ILE A 257 -17.11 5.94 5.87
C ILE A 257 -17.27 5.49 7.33
N LEU A 258 -18.50 5.21 7.73
CA LEU A 258 -18.79 4.84 9.12
C LEU A 258 -18.25 3.44 9.43
N LEU A 259 -17.64 3.32 10.61
CA LEU A 259 -17.24 2.04 11.19
C LEU A 259 -18.49 1.22 11.59
N PRO A 260 -18.36 -0.12 11.75
CA PRO A 260 -19.47 -0.95 12.20
C PRO A 260 -19.96 -0.47 13.56
N GLN A 261 -21.26 -0.49 13.76
CA GLN A 261 -21.88 -0.06 15.02
C GLN A 261 -21.34 -0.93 16.17
N ASN A 262 -20.93 -0.28 17.28
CA ASN A 262 -20.44 -0.95 18.49
C ASN A 262 -19.30 -1.96 18.26
N TYR A 263 -18.45 -1.72 17.27
CA TYR A 263 -17.39 -2.68 16.90
C TYR A 263 -16.36 -2.93 18.02
N LEU A 264 -16.22 -2.01 18.98
CA LEU A 264 -15.36 -2.13 20.16
C LEU A 264 -16.15 -2.52 21.43
N GLU A 265 -17.47 -2.79 21.33
CA GLU A 265 -18.24 -3.17 22.50
C GLU A 265 -17.74 -4.49 23.11
N GLY A 266 -17.38 -4.46 24.39
CA GLY A 266 -16.83 -5.62 25.10
C GLY A 266 -15.42 -6.01 24.67
N VAL A 267 -14.67 -5.12 24.04
CA VAL A 267 -13.31 -5.37 23.55
C VAL A 267 -12.31 -4.48 24.29
N SER A 268 -11.28 -5.08 24.90
CA SER A 268 -10.06 -4.40 25.29
C SER A 268 -9.14 -4.37 24.08
N LEU A 269 -9.12 -3.23 23.37
CA LEU A 269 -8.43 -3.08 22.09
C LEU A 269 -6.91 -3.12 22.28
N LEU A 270 -6.22 -3.96 21.52
CA LEU A 270 -4.76 -3.98 21.38
C LEU A 270 -4.30 -3.39 20.05
N PHE A 271 -5.03 -3.70 18.98
CA PHE A 271 -4.71 -3.22 17.64
C PHE A 271 -5.97 -3.15 16.76
N GLU A 272 -6.01 -2.17 15.88
CA GLU A 272 -6.99 -2.10 14.79
C GLU A 272 -6.32 -1.63 13.50
N GLY A 273 -6.82 -2.06 12.35
CA GLY A 273 -6.26 -1.66 11.06
C GLY A 273 -7.15 -2.00 9.88
N LEU A 274 -6.91 -1.33 8.78
CA LEU A 274 -7.62 -1.56 7.52
C LEU A 274 -6.78 -2.42 6.58
N ALA A 275 -7.44 -3.29 5.83
CA ALA A 275 -6.85 -4.02 4.72
C ALA A 275 -7.89 -4.29 3.63
N VAL A 276 -7.44 -4.78 2.47
CA VAL A 276 -8.33 -5.30 1.43
C VAL A 276 -8.40 -6.81 1.54
N PHE A 277 -9.57 -7.36 1.75
CA PHE A 277 -9.77 -8.81 1.82
C PHE A 277 -10.80 -9.25 0.76
N LYS A 278 -10.40 -10.12 -0.16
CA LYS A 278 -11.24 -10.60 -1.28
C LYS A 278 -11.93 -9.45 -2.02
N GLY A 279 -11.20 -8.37 -2.28
CA GLY A 279 -11.73 -7.21 -2.99
C GLY A 279 -12.72 -6.35 -2.18
N SER A 280 -12.77 -6.52 -0.86
CA SER A 280 -13.62 -5.74 0.04
C SER A 280 -12.79 -4.99 1.08
N LEU A 281 -13.19 -3.75 1.41
CA LEU A 281 -12.61 -3.03 2.53
C LEU A 281 -12.90 -3.79 3.83
N THR A 282 -11.87 -4.02 4.61
CA THR A 282 -11.95 -4.87 5.80
C THR A 282 -11.27 -4.19 6.98
N LEU A 283 -11.95 -4.19 8.13
CA LEU A 283 -11.44 -3.73 9.40
C LEU A 283 -11.06 -4.96 10.24
N PHE A 284 -9.82 -5.00 10.66
CA PHE A 284 -9.30 -5.96 11.62
C PHE A 284 -9.24 -5.32 13.00
N VAL A 285 -9.81 -5.99 13.98
CA VAL A 285 -9.78 -5.57 15.40
C VAL A 285 -9.21 -6.71 16.20
N PHE A 286 -8.16 -6.44 16.93
CA PHE A 286 -7.53 -7.40 17.82
C PHE A 286 -7.54 -6.92 19.26
N GLY A 287 -7.88 -7.81 20.18
CA GLY A 287 -7.96 -7.47 21.58
C GLY A 287 -8.46 -8.63 22.42
N GLU A 288 -8.68 -8.33 23.70
CA GLU A 288 -9.25 -9.28 24.66
C GLU A 288 -10.75 -9.05 24.80
N ALA A 289 -11.53 -10.13 24.85
CA ALA A 289 -12.96 -10.04 25.12
C ALA A 289 -13.17 -9.82 26.63
N LEU A 290 -13.73 -8.68 27.03
CA LEU A 290 -13.93 -8.32 28.43
C LEU A 290 -14.84 -9.29 29.19
N ALA A 291 -15.72 -9.98 28.49
CA ALA A 291 -16.60 -11.00 29.07
C ALA A 291 -15.93 -12.36 29.26
N ASP A 292 -14.78 -12.58 28.62
CA ASP A 292 -14.07 -13.87 28.63
C ASP A 292 -12.94 -13.84 29.68
N LYS A 293 -13.15 -14.54 30.79
CA LYS A 293 -12.16 -14.67 31.87
C LYS A 293 -10.95 -15.56 31.48
N SER A 294 -10.90 -16.06 30.27
CA SER A 294 -9.84 -16.96 29.81
C SER A 294 -8.55 -16.23 29.41
N ASN A 295 -8.53 -14.90 29.42
CA ASN A 295 -7.44 -14.05 28.92
C ASN A 295 -7.02 -14.40 27.48
N LEU A 296 -7.97 -14.84 26.68
CA LEU A 296 -7.74 -15.18 25.29
C LEU A 296 -7.93 -13.95 24.41
N CYS A 297 -6.98 -13.70 23.57
CA CYS A 297 -7.15 -12.69 22.54
C CYS A 297 -8.02 -13.19 21.38
N HIS A 298 -8.76 -12.27 20.82
CA HIS A 298 -9.66 -12.50 19.69
C HIS A 298 -9.25 -11.61 18.54
N LEU A 299 -9.42 -12.11 17.33
CA LEU A 299 -9.38 -11.34 16.11
C LEU A 299 -10.80 -11.22 15.56
N TRP A 300 -11.32 -10.02 15.52
CA TRP A 300 -12.58 -9.70 14.86
C TRP A 300 -12.28 -9.14 13.49
N ILE A 301 -12.90 -9.71 12.47
CA ILE A 301 -12.75 -9.33 11.06
C ILE A 301 -14.10 -8.80 10.60
N TRP A 302 -14.16 -7.53 10.29
CA TRP A 302 -15.33 -6.87 9.75
C TRP A 302 -15.14 -6.62 8.27
N ILE A 303 -15.98 -7.19 7.42
CA ILE A 303 -15.89 -7.11 5.96
C ILE A 303 -17.05 -6.27 5.44
N MET A 304 -16.75 -5.19 4.74
CA MET A 304 -17.73 -4.34 4.08
C MET A 304 -18.11 -4.96 2.74
N LYS A 305 -19.30 -5.54 2.64
CA LYS A 305 -19.77 -6.24 1.44
C LYS A 305 -20.10 -5.30 0.29
N GLU A 306 -20.59 -4.10 0.61
CA GLU A 306 -20.89 -3.03 -0.35
C GLU A 306 -20.15 -1.77 0.10
N TYR A 307 -19.24 -1.29 -0.74
CA TYR A 307 -18.35 -0.20 -0.40
C TYR A 307 -19.10 1.09 -0.06
N GLY A 308 -18.80 1.65 1.12
CA GLY A 308 -19.44 2.87 1.63
C GLY A 308 -20.80 2.66 2.30
N VAL A 309 -21.34 1.44 2.30
CA VAL A 309 -22.63 1.13 2.93
C VAL A 309 -22.41 0.51 4.30
N VAL A 310 -22.74 1.25 5.37
CA VAL A 310 -22.45 0.85 6.75
C VAL A 310 -23.21 -0.42 7.16
N GLU A 311 -24.42 -0.61 6.67
CA GLU A 311 -25.25 -1.79 6.95
C GLU A 311 -24.70 -3.07 6.31
N SER A 312 -23.77 -2.93 5.37
CA SER A 312 -23.14 -4.07 4.68
C SER A 312 -22.01 -4.73 5.47
N TRP A 313 -21.59 -4.16 6.60
CA TRP A 313 -20.57 -4.74 7.44
C TRP A 313 -21.00 -6.11 7.97
N THR A 314 -20.15 -7.11 7.81
CA THR A 314 -20.34 -8.47 8.33
C THR A 314 -19.18 -8.86 9.23
N LYS A 315 -19.48 -9.41 10.41
CA LYS A 315 -18.50 -9.78 11.43
C LYS A 315 -18.14 -11.25 11.35
N LYS A 316 -16.84 -11.55 11.43
CA LYS A 316 -16.29 -12.86 11.74
C LYS A 316 -15.41 -12.76 12.98
N THR A 317 -15.39 -13.79 13.80
CA THR A 317 -14.57 -13.83 15.02
C THR A 317 -13.70 -15.06 15.02
N ILE A 318 -12.41 -14.87 15.29
CA ILE A 318 -11.43 -15.94 15.46
C ILE A 318 -10.91 -15.88 16.88
N GLN A 319 -11.19 -16.93 17.66
CA GLN A 319 -10.68 -17.06 19.02
C GLN A 319 -9.31 -17.75 19.01
N ARG A 320 -8.36 -17.29 19.84
CA ARG A 320 -7.01 -17.87 19.89
C ARG A 320 -6.48 -18.08 21.29
N LYS A 321 -5.85 -19.24 21.46
CA LYS A 321 -5.18 -19.64 22.71
C LYS A 321 -3.78 -19.03 22.88
N GLU A 322 -3.16 -18.53 21.84
CA GLU A 322 -1.77 -18.04 21.85
C GLU A 322 -1.71 -16.67 21.19
N ALA A 323 -1.96 -15.65 22.00
CA ALA A 323 -2.06 -14.26 21.54
C ALA A 323 -0.73 -13.65 21.12
N ALA A 324 0.37 -14.12 21.67
CA ALA A 324 1.70 -13.54 21.45
C ALA A 324 2.28 -13.78 20.05
N GLU A 325 1.68 -14.67 19.24
CA GLU A 325 2.26 -15.08 17.95
C GLU A 325 1.78 -14.25 16.73
N PHE A 326 0.96 -13.20 16.91
CA PHE A 326 0.18 -12.70 15.78
C PHE A 326 0.33 -11.23 15.40
N PHE A 327 1.05 -10.40 16.15
CA PHE A 327 0.77 -8.97 16.11
C PHE A 327 1.94 -8.04 15.89
N ASP A 328 2.45 -8.00 14.66
CA ASP A 328 3.12 -6.77 14.24
C ASP A 328 2.50 -6.12 12.99
N CYS A 329 1.80 -6.86 12.15
CA CYS A 329 1.06 -6.25 11.02
C CYS A 329 0.19 -7.29 10.30
N ILE A 330 -1.08 -7.02 10.07
CA ILE A 330 -1.82 -7.59 8.94
C ILE A 330 -1.45 -6.75 7.74
N VAL A 331 -0.63 -7.28 6.86
CA VAL A 331 0.00 -6.45 5.83
C VAL A 331 -0.81 -6.41 4.55
N ASP A 332 -1.41 -7.53 4.16
CA ASP A 332 -2.21 -7.58 2.94
C ASP A 332 -2.99 -8.90 2.87
N SER A 333 -4.00 -8.96 2.00
CA SER A 333 -4.63 -10.21 1.63
C SER A 333 -4.27 -10.57 0.19
N THR A 334 -4.01 -11.85 -0.07
CA THR A 334 -3.89 -12.32 -1.45
C THR A 334 -5.21 -12.20 -2.18
N VAL A 335 -5.13 -12.20 -3.51
CA VAL A 335 -6.30 -12.33 -4.38
C VAL A 335 -7.14 -13.58 -4.03
N LYS A 336 -6.49 -14.63 -3.50
CA LYS A 336 -7.15 -15.85 -3.02
C LYS A 336 -7.83 -15.70 -1.64
N GLY A 337 -7.65 -14.57 -0.96
CA GLY A 337 -8.27 -14.28 0.33
C GLY A 337 -7.52 -14.87 1.52
N GLU A 338 -6.22 -15.09 1.39
CA GLU A 338 -5.35 -15.41 2.51
C GLU A 338 -4.83 -14.10 3.12
N CYS A 339 -4.86 -14.00 4.43
CA CYS A 339 -4.28 -12.89 5.16
C CYS A 339 -2.88 -13.25 5.63
N TYR A 340 -1.92 -12.34 5.45
CA TYR A 340 -0.58 -12.50 5.96
C TYR A 340 -0.38 -11.67 7.21
N THR A 341 0.15 -12.31 8.25
CA THR A 341 0.68 -11.62 9.44
C THR A 341 2.16 -11.91 9.53
N PHE A 342 2.93 -10.93 9.96
CA PHE A 342 4.37 -11.08 10.15
C PHE A 342 4.72 -10.92 11.63
N TRP A 343 5.48 -11.86 12.16
CA TRP A 343 6.07 -11.76 13.47
C TRP A 343 7.53 -12.21 13.43
N SER A 344 8.43 -11.27 13.64
CA SER A 344 9.88 -11.45 13.70
C SER A 344 10.48 -12.33 12.58
N PHE A 345 10.34 -13.65 12.65
CA PHE A 345 10.91 -14.61 11.70
C PHE A 345 9.89 -15.53 11.04
N TRP A 346 8.60 -15.37 11.40
CA TRP A 346 7.54 -16.25 10.97
C TRP A 346 6.54 -15.48 10.14
N LYS A 347 6.09 -16.12 9.08
CA LYS A 347 4.90 -15.70 8.34
C LYS A 347 3.78 -16.65 8.67
N LEU A 348 2.66 -16.09 8.98
CA LEU A 348 1.42 -16.83 9.07
C LEU A 348 0.52 -16.39 7.94
N SER A 349 0.19 -17.33 7.06
CA SER A 349 -0.98 -17.21 6.22
C SER A 349 -2.15 -17.84 6.92
N PHE A 350 -3.28 -17.20 6.92
CA PHE A 350 -4.52 -17.81 7.38
C PHE A 350 -5.67 -17.45 6.44
N ASP A 351 -6.51 -18.44 6.19
CA ASP A 351 -7.77 -18.20 5.49
C ASP A 351 -8.85 -17.91 6.54
N PRO A 352 -9.40 -16.68 6.59
CA PRO A 352 -10.45 -16.32 7.54
C PRO A 352 -11.74 -17.12 7.37
N GLU A 353 -11.93 -17.82 6.26
CA GLU A 353 -13.15 -18.61 6.02
C GLU A 353 -13.10 -20.00 6.65
N ASN A 354 -11.99 -20.70 6.50
CA ASN A 354 -11.84 -22.07 6.99
C ASN A 354 -10.90 -22.18 8.20
N LEU A 355 -10.29 -21.07 8.62
CA LEU A 355 -9.35 -20.98 9.73
C LEU A 355 -8.09 -21.84 9.58
N ASN A 356 -7.84 -22.32 8.37
CA ASN A 356 -6.61 -23.04 8.08
C ASN A 356 -5.43 -22.09 8.21
N LYS A 357 -4.45 -22.50 8.99
CA LYS A 357 -3.22 -21.76 9.23
C LYS A 357 -2.08 -22.46 8.54
N GLU A 358 -1.26 -21.69 7.87
CA GLU A 358 -0.01 -22.18 7.34
C GLU A 358 1.11 -21.27 7.80
N ILE A 359 2.10 -21.84 8.45
CA ILE A 359 3.30 -21.14 8.87
C ILE A 359 4.34 -21.32 7.78
N PHE A 360 4.74 -20.21 7.14
CA PHE A 360 5.78 -20.22 6.13
C PHE A 360 7.09 -19.76 6.73
N ARG A 361 8.16 -20.48 6.42
CA ARG A 361 9.51 -19.95 6.58
C ARG A 361 10.00 -19.44 5.24
N ILE A 362 10.43 -18.19 5.21
CA ILE A 362 11.21 -17.69 4.08
C ILE A 362 12.66 -18.01 4.38
N PRO A 363 13.32 -18.84 3.57
CA PRO A 363 14.71 -19.15 3.78
C PRO A 363 15.56 -17.87 3.80
N ASN A 364 16.46 -17.75 4.77
CA ASN A 364 17.37 -16.61 4.92
C ASN A 364 16.69 -15.22 5.09
N ALA A 365 15.40 -15.16 5.39
CA ALA A 365 14.78 -13.91 5.76
C ALA A 365 15.18 -13.52 7.19
N GLY A 366 15.60 -12.27 7.37
CA GLY A 366 15.64 -11.61 8.66
C GLY A 366 14.25 -11.22 9.14
N CYS A 367 14.18 -10.24 10.03
CA CYS A 367 12.89 -9.63 10.39
C CYS A 367 12.23 -9.01 9.14
N ILE A 368 10.98 -9.36 8.87
CA ILE A 368 10.23 -8.78 7.75
C ILE A 368 9.51 -7.55 8.27
N ILE A 369 9.83 -6.41 7.68
CA ILE A 369 9.30 -5.12 8.11
C ILE A 369 8.03 -4.77 7.31
N ASN A 370 8.05 -5.05 6.01
CA ASN A 370 6.92 -4.79 5.11
C ASN A 370 6.79 -5.93 4.11
N ALA A 371 5.58 -6.21 3.69
CA ALA A 371 5.34 -7.08 2.54
C ALA A 371 4.09 -6.64 1.80
N THR A 372 4.05 -6.91 0.51
CA THR A 372 2.92 -6.55 -0.35
C THR A 372 2.85 -7.45 -1.57
N ASN A 373 1.67 -7.53 -2.16
CA ASN A 373 1.50 -8.14 -3.48
C ASN A 373 2.30 -7.34 -4.51
N PHE A 374 3.08 -8.05 -5.31
CA PHE A 374 3.97 -7.43 -6.27
C PHE A 374 3.46 -7.55 -7.69
N VAL A 375 3.41 -6.41 -8.36
CA VAL A 375 3.11 -6.30 -9.78
C VAL A 375 4.28 -5.60 -10.47
N GLU A 376 4.82 -6.17 -11.54
CA GLU A 376 5.88 -5.53 -12.32
C GLU A 376 5.37 -4.26 -12.99
N SER A 377 6.21 -3.22 -13.00
CA SER A 377 5.87 -1.91 -13.58
C SER A 377 7.05 -1.29 -14.34
N LEU A 378 6.74 -0.57 -15.43
CA LEU A 378 7.70 0.23 -16.20
C LEU A 378 7.66 1.72 -15.84
N VAL A 379 6.86 2.12 -14.87
CA VAL A 379 6.77 3.52 -14.42
C VAL A 379 8.13 3.96 -13.90
N LEU A 380 8.45 5.25 -14.02
CA LEU A 380 9.77 5.85 -13.74
C LEU A 380 10.91 5.33 -14.63
N LEU A 381 10.61 4.90 -15.87
CA LEU A 381 11.65 4.40 -16.77
C LEU A 381 12.79 5.41 -16.97
N ASP A 382 12.49 6.71 -16.89
CA ASP A 382 13.46 7.82 -16.95
C ASP A 382 13.94 8.29 -15.56
N GLY A 383 13.59 7.59 -14.49
CA GLY A 383 14.05 7.89 -13.12
C GLY A 383 15.56 7.63 -12.93
N ILE A 384 16.07 8.04 -11.77
CA ILE A 384 17.47 7.82 -11.36
C ILE A 384 17.70 6.34 -11.07
N ASN A 385 18.81 5.79 -11.50
CA ASN A 385 19.18 4.41 -11.15
C ASN A 385 19.61 4.36 -9.68
N ILE A 386 19.24 3.29 -9.00
CA ILE A 386 19.87 2.92 -7.73
C ILE A 386 21.25 2.40 -8.10
N SER A 387 22.27 3.23 -7.90
CA SER A 387 23.66 2.79 -8.00
C SER A 387 23.91 1.79 -6.86
N GLN A 388 24.54 0.68 -7.18
CA GLN A 388 25.21 -0.14 -6.19
C GLN A 388 26.45 0.68 -5.76
N GLU A 389 26.31 1.47 -4.70
CA GLU A 389 27.44 2.02 -3.97
C GLU A 389 28.02 0.99 -3.02
#